data_32db98735f7084ed1753345c26555240
#
_entry.id   32db98735f7084ed1753345c26555240
#
_cell.length_a   1.000
_cell.length_b   1.000
_cell.length_c   1.000
_cell.angle_alpha   90.00
_cell.angle_beta   90.00
_cell.angle_gamma   90.00
#
_symmetry.space_group_name_H-M   'P 1'
#
loop_
_entity.id
_entity.type
_entity.pdbx_description
1 polymer ?
#
loop_
_entity_poly.entity_id
_entity_poly.type
_entity_poly.pdbx_seq_one_letter_code
_entity_poly.pdbx_strand_id
1 'polypeptide(L)'
;GKTETRRLAAHALTGLGAALPGKRGARLSFQLPAALYALECMGRVVTDENDQASSMALYTELQFSQNGRLVGFKMLNYFLESARATVQWDTTSTFHVFHMLVHGASAEHARRWQIMQDTSFRLLEHVHDATSLQVNSDAKFSLWLDALSQLGITASQCDALLDVLAAL
;
A
#
# COMPACT_ATOMS: atom_id res chain seq x y z
N GLY A 1 -5.93 -16.19 -1.62
CA GLY A 1 -5.53 -16.65 -0.52
C GLY A 1 -4.38 -16.22 0.36
N LYS A 2 -3.10 -16.41 -0.02
CA LYS A 2 -1.94 -16.24 0.90
C LYS A 2 -1.87 -14.87 1.58
N THR A 3 -2.05 -13.79 0.85
CA THR A 3 -2.00 -12.43 1.40
C THR A 3 -3.10 -12.19 2.41
N GLU A 4 -4.33 -12.62 2.12
CA GLU A 4 -5.46 -12.47 3.03
C GLU A 4 -5.30 -13.32 4.29
N THR A 5 -4.84 -14.55 4.16
CA THR A 5 -4.53 -15.41 5.32
C THR A 5 -3.48 -14.76 6.23
N ARG A 6 -2.43 -14.17 5.66
CA ARG A 6 -1.43 -13.42 6.43
C ARG A 6 -2.03 -12.23 7.17
N ARG A 7 -2.92 -11.45 6.51
CA ARG A 7 -3.58 -10.29 7.13
C ARG A 7 -4.46 -10.72 8.30
N LEU A 8 -5.25 -11.77 8.12
CA LEU A 8 -6.11 -12.33 9.19
C LEU A 8 -5.27 -12.84 10.37
N ALA A 9 -4.19 -13.58 10.09
CA ALA A 9 -3.29 -14.07 11.13
C ALA A 9 -2.61 -12.93 11.89
N ALA A 10 -2.10 -11.92 11.18
CA ALA A 10 -1.49 -10.74 11.80
C ALA A 10 -2.50 -9.99 12.67
N HIS A 11 -3.73 -9.80 12.19
CA HIS A 11 -4.80 -9.14 12.96
C HIS A 11 -5.17 -9.92 14.23
N ALA A 12 -5.33 -11.23 14.11
CA ALA A 12 -5.66 -12.08 15.27
C ALA A 12 -4.55 -12.05 16.33
N LEU A 13 -3.29 -12.20 15.90
CA LEU A 13 -2.14 -12.20 16.82
C LEU A 13 -1.92 -10.85 17.49
N THR A 14 -2.09 -9.75 16.74
CA THR A 14 -2.00 -8.40 17.33
C THR A 14 -3.14 -8.11 18.28
N GLY A 15 -4.36 -8.57 17.97
CA GLY A 15 -5.52 -8.47 18.86
C GLY A 15 -5.29 -9.18 20.20
N LEU A 16 -4.76 -10.39 20.15
CA LEU A 16 -4.40 -11.15 21.37
C LEU A 16 -3.32 -10.43 22.20
N GLY A 17 -2.27 -9.93 21.55
CA GLY A 17 -1.19 -9.22 22.25
C GLY A 17 -1.60 -7.83 22.77
N ALA A 18 -2.56 -7.17 22.12
CA ALA A 18 -3.08 -5.85 22.52
C ALA A 18 -4.13 -5.95 23.64
N ALA A 19 -4.80 -7.08 23.81
CA ALA A 19 -5.76 -7.31 24.89
C ALA A 19 -5.12 -7.24 26.29
N LEU A 20 -3.79 -7.43 26.36
CA LEU A 20 -3.05 -7.28 27.62
C LEU A 20 -2.80 -5.79 27.93
N PRO A 21 -2.87 -5.36 29.21
CA PRO A 21 -2.75 -3.97 29.60
C PRO A 21 -1.43 -3.33 29.10
N GLY A 22 -1.51 -2.20 28.41
CA GLY A 22 -0.35 -1.44 27.98
C GLY A 22 -0.59 -0.57 26.74
N LYS A 23 -0.26 0.73 26.84
CA LYS A 23 -0.45 1.71 25.75
C LYS A 23 0.31 1.35 24.47
N ARG A 24 1.48 0.72 24.57
CA ARG A 24 2.33 0.37 23.44
C ARG A 24 1.71 -0.74 22.56
N GLY A 25 1.14 -1.79 23.17
CA GLY A 25 0.48 -2.85 22.42
C GLY A 25 -0.74 -2.35 21.65
N ALA A 26 -1.56 -1.52 22.29
CA ALA A 26 -2.70 -0.88 21.64
C ALA A 26 -2.27 -0.03 20.42
N ARG A 27 -1.20 0.76 20.52
CA ARG A 27 -0.67 1.54 19.40
C ARG A 27 -0.20 0.64 18.25
N LEU A 28 0.55 -0.43 18.56
CA LEU A 28 1.08 -1.36 17.57
C LEU A 28 -0.03 -2.12 16.82
N SER A 29 -1.16 -2.39 17.49
CA SER A 29 -2.31 -3.06 16.84
C SER A 29 -2.96 -2.22 15.75
N PHE A 30 -2.85 -0.90 15.80
CA PHE A 30 -3.27 0.00 14.71
C PHE A 30 -2.16 0.20 13.67
N GLN A 31 -0.91 0.30 14.10
CA GLN A 31 0.22 0.54 13.20
C GLN A 31 0.52 -0.64 12.27
N LEU A 32 0.33 -1.89 12.72
CA LEU A 32 0.62 -3.05 11.87
C LEU A 32 -0.32 -3.15 10.65
N PRO A 33 -1.66 -3.04 10.80
CA PRO A 33 -2.55 -2.99 9.63
C PRO A 33 -2.22 -1.83 8.67
N ALA A 34 -1.90 -0.66 9.22
CA ALA A 34 -1.50 0.51 8.43
C ALA A 34 -0.22 0.22 7.62
N ALA A 35 0.80 -0.39 8.24
CA ALA A 35 2.04 -0.75 7.57
C ALA A 35 1.83 -1.81 6.47
N LEU A 36 1.00 -2.83 6.76
CA LEU A 36 0.64 -3.84 5.76
C LEU A 36 -0.06 -3.20 4.57
N TYR A 37 -1.06 -2.36 4.82
CA TYR A 37 -1.79 -1.67 3.77
C TYR A 37 -0.90 -0.75 2.93
N ALA A 38 -0.07 0.07 3.59
CA ALA A 38 0.84 0.99 2.90
C ALA A 38 1.81 0.26 1.95
N LEU A 39 2.42 -0.82 2.41
CA LEU A 39 3.34 -1.62 1.58
C LEU A 39 2.60 -2.39 0.48
N GLU A 40 1.43 -2.94 0.79
CA GLU A 40 0.63 -3.68 -0.20
C GLU A 40 0.17 -2.77 -1.34
N CYS A 41 -0.21 -1.52 -1.09
CA CYS A 41 -0.56 -0.57 -2.15
C CYS A 41 0.60 -0.34 -3.13
N MET A 42 1.83 -0.34 -2.63
CA MET A 42 3.04 -0.17 -3.46
C MET A 42 3.44 -1.44 -4.23
N GLY A 43 3.03 -2.62 -3.76
CA GLY A 43 3.42 -3.90 -4.37
C GLY A 43 2.27 -4.68 -4.99
N ARG A 44 1.06 -4.15 -5.05
CA ARG A 44 -0.08 -4.78 -5.72
C ARG A 44 -0.15 -4.41 -7.20
N VAL A 45 -0.63 -5.37 -7.98
CA VAL A 45 -0.81 -5.27 -9.42
C VAL A 45 -2.08 -5.98 -9.83
N VAL A 46 -2.60 -5.70 -11.01
CA VAL A 46 -3.64 -6.50 -11.67
C VAL A 46 -2.98 -7.48 -12.61
N THR A 47 -3.42 -8.72 -12.58
CA THR A 47 -3.09 -9.77 -13.53
C THR A 47 -4.39 -10.34 -14.11
N ASP A 48 -4.31 -11.10 -15.19
CA ASP A 48 -5.47 -11.73 -15.82
C ASP A 48 -6.27 -12.61 -14.86
N GLU A 49 -5.60 -13.17 -13.85
CA GLU A 49 -6.21 -14.10 -12.90
C GLU A 49 -6.62 -13.44 -11.58
N ASN A 50 -6.07 -12.26 -11.26
CA ASN A 50 -6.26 -11.67 -9.94
C ASN A 50 -5.99 -10.15 -9.91
N ASP A 51 -7.04 -9.38 -9.65
CA ASP A 51 -6.98 -7.91 -9.52
C ASP A 51 -6.19 -7.42 -8.31
N GLN A 52 -5.83 -8.30 -7.40
CA GLN A 52 -5.12 -8.00 -6.15
C GLN A 52 -3.86 -8.86 -6.01
N ALA A 53 -3.19 -9.15 -7.13
CA ALA A 53 -1.97 -9.93 -7.13
C ALA A 53 -0.86 -9.17 -6.36
N SER A 54 0.01 -9.92 -5.70
CA SER A 54 1.18 -9.37 -5.01
C SER A 54 2.42 -9.62 -5.84
N SER A 55 3.11 -8.56 -6.24
CA SER A 55 4.38 -8.61 -6.97
C SER A 55 5.60 -8.59 -6.06
N MET A 56 5.40 -8.71 -4.75
CA MET A 56 6.47 -8.80 -3.75
C MET A 56 6.15 -9.83 -2.69
N ALA A 57 7.18 -10.41 -2.08
CA ALA A 57 7.06 -11.19 -0.86
C ALA A 57 7.25 -10.27 0.36
N LEU A 58 6.40 -10.40 1.35
CA LEU A 58 6.47 -9.63 2.59
C LEU A 58 6.59 -10.59 3.78
N TYR A 59 7.68 -10.48 4.50
CA TYR A 59 7.90 -11.16 5.78
C TYR A 59 7.53 -10.22 6.93
N THR A 60 6.73 -10.69 7.85
CA THR A 60 6.31 -9.93 9.04
C THR A 60 6.70 -10.68 10.28
N GLU A 61 7.51 -10.08 11.14
CA GLU A 61 7.92 -10.57 12.44
C GLU A 61 7.17 -9.80 13.51
N LEU A 62 6.47 -10.53 14.40
CA LEU A 62 5.80 -9.96 15.56
C LEU A 62 6.63 -10.27 16.81
N GLN A 63 6.91 -9.26 17.60
CA GLN A 63 7.73 -9.36 18.79
C GLN A 63 6.86 -9.29 20.04
N PHE A 64 6.92 -10.32 20.85
CA PHE A 64 6.18 -10.42 22.09
C PHE A 64 7.12 -10.45 23.31
N SER A 65 6.70 -9.82 24.40
CA SER A 65 7.38 -9.96 25.69
C SER A 65 7.15 -11.35 26.29
N GLN A 66 7.88 -11.70 27.33
CA GLN A 66 7.69 -12.95 28.09
C GLN A 66 6.25 -13.14 28.60
N ASN A 67 5.53 -12.03 28.82
CA ASN A 67 4.14 -12.05 29.29
C ASN A 67 3.12 -12.00 28.13
N GLY A 68 3.54 -12.30 26.89
CA GLY A 68 2.67 -12.35 25.72
C GLY A 68 2.20 -10.98 25.19
N ARG A 69 2.76 -9.85 25.67
CA ARG A 69 2.41 -8.52 25.16
C ARG A 69 3.11 -8.23 23.85
N LEU A 70 2.39 -7.67 22.88
CA LEU A 70 2.99 -7.16 21.67
C LEU A 70 3.87 -5.94 21.99
N VAL A 71 5.16 -6.03 21.70
CA VAL A 71 6.17 -4.99 22.00
C VAL A 71 6.79 -4.38 20.75
N GLY A 72 6.63 -5.01 19.58
CA GLY A 72 7.12 -4.50 18.32
C GLY A 72 6.74 -5.39 17.15
N PHE A 73 7.00 -4.89 15.95
CA PHE A 73 6.98 -5.69 14.73
C PHE A 73 8.07 -5.21 13.77
N LYS A 74 8.49 -6.10 12.89
CA LYS A 74 9.43 -5.81 11.80
C LYS A 74 8.85 -6.36 10.51
N MET A 75 9.02 -5.60 9.44
CA MET A 75 8.58 -5.98 8.10
C MET A 75 9.77 -5.94 7.16
N LEU A 76 9.91 -6.96 6.34
CA LEU A 76 10.93 -7.06 5.31
C LEU A 76 10.25 -7.44 4.00
N ASN A 77 10.53 -6.68 2.97
CA ASN A 77 10.05 -6.97 1.62
C ASN A 77 11.15 -7.65 0.81
N TYR A 78 10.76 -8.59 -0.02
CA TYR A 78 11.64 -9.36 -0.91
C TYR A 78 11.04 -9.44 -2.30
N PHE A 79 11.89 -9.61 -3.31
CA PHE A 79 11.48 -9.96 -4.67
C PHE A 79 10.45 -9.01 -5.27
N LEU A 80 10.64 -7.69 -5.10
CA LEU A 80 9.83 -6.74 -5.83
C LEU A 80 10.07 -6.93 -7.34
N GLU A 81 8.99 -7.12 -8.09
CA GLU A 81 9.04 -7.31 -9.54
C GLU A 81 9.29 -5.96 -10.24
N SER A 82 10.56 -5.53 -10.24
CA SER A 82 10.97 -4.22 -10.75
C SER A 82 10.69 -4.03 -12.25
N ALA A 83 10.60 -5.12 -13.01
CA ALA A 83 10.26 -5.06 -14.43
C ALA A 83 8.90 -4.40 -14.69
N ARG A 84 7.95 -4.47 -13.74
CA ARG A 84 6.64 -3.81 -13.87
C ARG A 84 6.67 -2.29 -13.84
N ALA A 85 7.76 -1.69 -13.41
CA ALA A 85 7.96 -0.24 -13.45
C ALA A 85 8.64 0.21 -14.76
N THR A 86 9.19 -0.72 -15.54
CA THR A 86 10.02 -0.40 -16.72
C THR A 86 9.52 -1.02 -18.02
N VAL A 87 8.82 -2.14 -17.94
CA VAL A 87 8.29 -2.87 -19.09
C VAL A 87 6.77 -2.79 -19.10
N GLN A 88 6.23 -2.44 -20.23
CA GLN A 88 4.80 -2.47 -20.49
C GLN A 88 4.37 -3.89 -20.84
N TRP A 89 3.33 -4.38 -20.17
CA TRP A 89 2.77 -5.71 -20.39
C TRP A 89 1.38 -5.56 -21.01
N ASP A 90 1.07 -6.33 -22.03
CA ASP A 90 -0.20 -6.21 -22.75
C ASP A 90 -1.43 -6.62 -21.93
N THR A 91 -1.25 -7.44 -20.90
CA THR A 91 -2.36 -8.05 -20.16
C THR A 91 -2.34 -7.75 -18.65
N THR A 92 -1.32 -7.05 -18.15
CA THR A 92 -1.19 -6.80 -16.72
C THR A 92 -0.91 -5.33 -16.43
N SER A 93 -1.38 -4.84 -15.27
CA SER A 93 -1.13 -3.44 -14.88
C SER A 93 0.25 -3.26 -14.22
N THR A 94 0.68 -2.02 -14.18
CA THR A 94 1.70 -1.57 -13.22
C THR A 94 1.15 -1.55 -11.79
N PHE A 95 1.94 -1.06 -10.84
CA PHE A 95 1.58 -1.03 -9.43
C PHE A 95 0.35 -0.16 -9.14
N HIS A 96 -0.53 -0.62 -8.24
CA HIS A 96 -1.76 0.09 -7.87
C HIS A 96 -1.51 1.53 -7.39
N VAL A 97 -0.37 1.80 -6.76
CA VAL A 97 -0.03 3.12 -6.27
C VAL A 97 -0.06 4.18 -7.36
N PHE A 98 0.37 3.86 -8.58
CA PHE A 98 0.32 4.80 -9.71
C PHE A 98 -1.11 5.09 -10.16
N HIS A 99 -1.98 4.08 -10.21
CA HIS A 99 -3.41 4.28 -10.48
C HIS A 99 -4.08 5.12 -9.40
N MET A 100 -3.77 4.85 -8.12
CA MET A 100 -4.29 5.62 -7.00
C MET A 100 -3.82 7.08 -7.05
N LEU A 101 -2.56 7.32 -7.44
CA LEU A 101 -1.99 8.65 -7.56
C LEU A 101 -2.67 9.45 -8.67
N VAL A 102 -2.85 8.87 -9.85
CA VAL A 102 -3.46 9.58 -11.00
C VAL A 102 -4.95 9.84 -10.78
N HIS A 103 -5.70 8.85 -10.28
CA HIS A 103 -7.15 8.93 -10.16
C HIS A 103 -7.65 9.39 -8.79
N GLY A 104 -6.79 9.37 -7.76
CA GLY A 104 -7.15 9.75 -6.39
C GLY A 104 -6.52 11.04 -5.90
N ALA A 105 -5.64 11.67 -6.68
CA ALA A 105 -4.98 12.90 -6.30
C ALA A 105 -5.98 14.07 -6.16
N SER A 106 -5.75 14.92 -5.15
CA SER A 106 -6.48 16.18 -5.01
C SER A 106 -6.20 17.11 -6.20
N ALA A 107 -7.09 18.07 -6.43
CA ALA A 107 -6.90 19.08 -7.49
C ALA A 107 -5.59 19.90 -7.32
N GLU A 108 -5.09 20.03 -6.10
CA GLU A 108 -3.81 20.67 -5.82
C GLU A 108 -2.64 19.79 -6.26
N HIS A 109 -2.64 18.52 -5.87
CA HIS A 109 -1.63 17.56 -6.29
C HIS A 109 -1.63 17.35 -7.81
N ALA A 110 -2.80 17.21 -8.42
CA ALA A 110 -2.93 17.06 -9.87
C ALA A 110 -2.29 18.23 -10.64
N ARG A 111 -2.54 19.46 -10.17
CA ARG A 111 -1.89 20.65 -10.75
C ARG A 111 -0.37 20.67 -10.55
N ARG A 112 0.10 20.31 -9.35
CA ARG A 112 1.53 20.26 -9.03
C ARG A 112 2.27 19.25 -9.88
N TRP A 113 1.67 18.09 -10.13
CA TRP A 113 2.28 17.02 -10.94
C TRP A 113 1.90 17.08 -12.41
N GLN A 114 1.17 18.11 -12.83
CA GLN A 114 0.71 18.30 -14.22
C GLN A 114 -0.14 17.14 -14.75
N ILE A 115 -0.87 16.47 -13.86
CA ILE A 115 -1.82 15.42 -14.20
C ILE A 115 -3.10 16.11 -14.69
N MET A 116 -3.31 16.12 -16.01
CA MET A 116 -4.53 16.64 -16.64
C MET A 116 -5.49 15.49 -16.96
N GLN A 117 -6.78 15.79 -17.14
CA GLN A 117 -7.80 14.78 -17.47
C GLN A 117 -7.48 13.97 -18.73
N ASP A 118 -6.81 14.59 -19.70
CA ASP A 118 -6.44 13.96 -20.97
C ASP A 118 -5.00 13.47 -21.01
N THR A 119 -4.28 13.46 -19.87
CA THR A 119 -2.91 12.98 -19.83
C THR A 119 -2.89 11.46 -19.87
N SER A 120 -2.31 10.92 -20.94
CA SER A 120 -2.05 9.49 -21.07
C SER A 120 -0.69 9.16 -20.48
N PHE A 121 -0.65 8.12 -19.66
CA PHE A 121 0.58 7.63 -19.02
C PHE A 121 0.89 6.23 -19.56
N ARG A 122 2.03 6.08 -20.23
CA ARG A 122 2.42 4.82 -20.86
C ARG A 122 2.30 3.59 -19.97
N LEU A 123 2.62 3.71 -18.69
CA LEU A 123 2.52 2.60 -17.73
C LEU A 123 1.09 2.26 -17.30
N LEU A 124 0.11 3.14 -17.61
CA LEU A 124 -1.29 2.98 -17.20
C LEU A 124 -2.24 2.64 -18.36
N GLU A 125 -1.75 2.67 -19.62
CA GLU A 125 -2.59 2.61 -20.82
C GLU A 125 -3.23 1.26 -21.14
N HIS A 126 -2.69 0.14 -20.69
CA HIS A 126 -3.07 -1.20 -21.18
C HIS A 126 -3.84 -2.09 -20.20
N VAL A 127 -4.53 -1.50 -19.24
CA VAL A 127 -5.38 -2.31 -18.36
C VAL A 127 -6.76 -2.44 -18.99
N HIS A 128 -7.06 -3.60 -19.56
CA HIS A 128 -8.38 -3.94 -20.14
C HIS A 128 -9.54 -3.80 -19.14
N ASP A 129 -9.24 -3.71 -17.84
CA ASP A 129 -10.22 -3.55 -16.77
C ASP A 129 -9.79 -2.50 -15.73
N ALA A 130 -9.33 -1.33 -16.23
CA ALA A 130 -8.98 -0.19 -15.38
C ALA A 130 -10.13 0.29 -14.48
N THR A 131 -11.36 -0.07 -14.81
CA THR A 131 -12.56 0.29 -14.04
C THR A 131 -12.49 -0.20 -12.59
N SER A 132 -11.98 -1.39 -12.34
CA SER A 132 -11.84 -1.93 -10.97
C SER A 132 -10.81 -1.15 -10.14
N LEU A 133 -9.76 -0.63 -10.78
CA LEU A 133 -8.71 0.18 -10.14
C LEU A 133 -9.16 1.62 -9.94
N GLN A 134 -9.95 2.17 -10.85
CA GLN A 134 -10.47 3.54 -10.78
C GLN A 134 -11.59 3.69 -9.74
N VAL A 135 -12.37 2.62 -9.53
CA VAL A 135 -13.46 2.64 -8.52
C VAL A 135 -12.91 2.94 -7.13
N ASN A 136 -13.40 4.04 -6.55
CA ASN A 136 -13.01 4.55 -5.23
C ASN A 136 -11.51 4.84 -5.08
N SER A 137 -10.83 5.27 -6.15
CA SER A 137 -9.40 5.61 -6.10
C SER A 137 -9.09 6.74 -5.14
N ASP A 138 -9.95 7.74 -5.04
CA ASP A 138 -9.89 8.83 -4.07
C ASP A 138 -9.93 8.31 -2.63
N ALA A 139 -10.88 7.42 -2.33
CA ALA A 139 -10.98 6.81 -1.00
C ALA A 139 -9.78 5.91 -0.68
N LYS A 140 -9.31 5.11 -1.66
CA LYS A 140 -8.12 4.27 -1.51
C LYS A 140 -6.86 5.11 -1.29
N PHE A 141 -6.72 6.22 -2.03
CA PHE A 141 -5.60 7.14 -1.90
C PHE A 141 -5.61 7.83 -0.53
N SER A 142 -6.76 8.36 -0.10
CA SER A 142 -6.91 8.94 1.23
C SER A 142 -6.58 7.93 2.34
N LEU A 143 -7.08 6.71 2.24
CA LEU A 143 -6.78 5.65 3.21
C LEU A 143 -5.30 5.29 3.25
N TRP A 144 -4.60 5.35 2.10
CA TRP A 144 -3.16 5.13 2.04
C TRP A 144 -2.37 6.25 2.72
N LEU A 145 -2.77 7.52 2.50
CA LEU A 145 -2.17 8.67 3.19
C LEU A 145 -2.40 8.60 4.71
N ASP A 146 -3.60 8.22 5.13
CA ASP A 146 -3.92 8.00 6.55
C ASP A 146 -3.06 6.90 7.16
N ALA A 147 -2.83 5.81 6.43
CA ALA A 147 -1.96 4.72 6.88
C ALA A 147 -0.50 5.20 7.06
N LEU A 148 0.03 6.00 6.14
CA LEU A 148 1.35 6.62 6.26
C LEU A 148 1.43 7.54 7.49
N SER A 149 0.41 8.36 7.72
CA SER A 149 0.32 9.23 8.90
C SER A 149 0.29 8.43 10.21
N GLN A 150 -0.46 7.33 10.28
CA GLN A 150 -0.50 6.44 11.46
C GLN A 150 0.86 5.80 11.76
N LEU A 151 1.70 5.62 10.75
CA LEU A 151 3.08 5.15 10.91
C LEU A 151 4.03 6.22 11.39
N GLY A 152 3.59 7.48 11.45
CA GLY A 152 4.39 8.63 11.89
C GLY A 152 5.15 9.31 10.76
N ILE A 153 4.82 9.02 9.50
CA ILE A 153 5.33 9.76 8.34
C ILE A 153 4.70 11.15 8.36
N THR A 154 5.52 12.18 8.37
CA THR A 154 5.06 13.58 8.39
C THR A 154 4.49 13.98 7.03
N ALA A 155 3.65 15.03 7.00
CA ALA A 155 3.10 15.56 5.76
C ALA A 155 4.20 15.88 4.73
N SER A 156 5.27 16.53 5.15
CA SER A 156 6.42 16.87 4.27
C SER A 156 7.12 15.62 3.70
N GLN A 157 7.26 14.56 4.50
CA GLN A 157 7.82 13.30 4.01
C GLN A 157 6.87 12.59 3.04
N CYS A 158 5.57 12.68 3.30
CA CYS A 158 4.55 12.15 2.42
C CYS A 158 4.57 12.88 1.07
N ASP A 159 4.59 14.21 1.08
CA ASP A 159 4.68 15.02 -0.13
C ASP A 159 5.94 14.68 -0.95
N ALA A 160 7.09 14.52 -0.29
CA ALA A 160 8.33 14.11 -0.95
C ALA A 160 8.22 12.71 -1.59
N LEU A 161 7.58 11.76 -0.91
CA LEU A 161 7.31 10.42 -1.47
C LEU A 161 6.39 10.52 -2.70
N LEU A 162 5.32 11.31 -2.61
CA LEU A 162 4.38 11.49 -3.69
C LEU A 162 5.02 12.17 -4.90
N ASP A 163 5.88 13.18 -4.67
CA ASP A 163 6.63 13.84 -5.75
C ASP A 163 7.55 12.87 -6.50
N VAL A 164 8.22 11.96 -5.77
CA VAL A 164 9.05 10.91 -6.39
C VAL A 164 8.19 9.96 -7.21
N LEU A 165 7.05 9.51 -6.68
CA LEU A 165 6.14 8.61 -7.41
C LEU A 165 5.54 9.28 -8.65
N ALA A 166 5.24 10.58 -8.59
CA ALA A 166 4.71 11.34 -9.71
C ALA A 166 5.75 11.63 -10.81
N ALA A 167 7.05 11.58 -10.47
CA ALA A 167 8.14 11.80 -11.42
C ALA A 167 8.54 10.52 -12.17
N LEU A 168 8.09 9.35 -11.74
CA LEU A 168 8.33 8.05 -12.40
C LEU A 168 7.36 7.79 -13.54
#